data_b1d8bae8ceb935f7f22bea4555cba188
#
_entry.id   b1d8bae8ceb935f7f22bea4555cba188
#
_cell.length_a   1.000
_cell.length_b   1.000
_cell.length_c   1.000
_cell.angle_alpha   90.00
_cell.angle_beta   90.00
_cell.angle_gamma   90.00
#
_symmetry.space_group_name_H-M   'P 1'
#
loop_
_entity.id
_entity.type
_entity.pdbx_description
1 polymer ?
#
loop_
_entity_poly.entity_id
_entity_poly.type
_entity_poly.pdbx_seq_one_letter_code
_entity_poly.pdbx_strand_id
1 'polypeptide(L)'
;MPILTQDYLVEPGSPFAGVRADRLVQHLTGGSRSFATGLFDHDCVQLNGEIEQNSGRVLSVGDQVRLRYEQGRRYSPRRRPEQQQNRGFRVVFEDADLIVVEKSAELLTVPTDGREPHTLISRLGEYVRRTSAIRSVHLVHRLDRGVSGLLVFGRTRECAEELQRQFAERKPERRYDALTAGSVLQDRGTFRSYLATGKNLGRYSVRDADQGELAITHYQVAARIPEGPRSPAVTHVQVQLETGRRNQIRVQFAEAGHPVLGDDRYRPDLWSRIPWQPKRLALHASSLGLEHPRTGAPLFFESALPEELSGFLRYVGTGVREGQRGRKSGPAESAGF
;
A
#
# COMPACT_ATOMS: atom_id res chain seq x y z
N MET A 1 -32.25 22.28 -1.53
CA MET A 1 -33.10 21.49 -0.62
C MET A 1 -33.08 22.14 0.76
N PRO A 2 -34.19 22.09 1.53
CA PRO A 2 -34.20 22.75 2.85
C PRO A 2 -33.21 22.05 3.79
N ILE A 3 -32.49 22.87 4.57
CA ILE A 3 -31.60 22.39 5.63
C ILE A 3 -32.44 22.21 6.88
N LEU A 4 -32.44 21.03 7.46
CA LEU A 4 -33.02 20.73 8.75
C LEU A 4 -31.99 20.91 9.85
N THR A 5 -32.39 21.60 10.93
CA THR A 5 -31.58 21.72 12.14
C THR A 5 -32.42 21.21 13.31
N GLN A 6 -31.83 20.34 14.14
CA GLN A 6 -32.44 19.79 15.34
C GLN A 6 -31.42 19.84 16.47
N ASP A 7 -31.84 20.34 17.62
CA ASP A 7 -31.02 20.40 18.84
C ASP A 7 -31.63 19.47 19.89
N TYR A 8 -30.77 18.76 20.64
CA TYR A 8 -31.16 17.89 21.71
C TYR A 8 -30.19 18.02 22.89
N LEU A 9 -30.73 18.32 24.10
CA LEU A 9 -30.00 18.33 25.34
C LEU A 9 -30.25 17.01 26.08
N VAL A 10 -29.20 16.31 26.48
CA VAL A 10 -29.29 15.09 27.29
C VAL A 10 -29.54 15.49 28.74
N GLU A 11 -30.82 15.57 29.14
CA GLU A 11 -31.22 15.93 30.52
C GLU A 11 -31.09 14.73 31.48
N PRO A 12 -31.04 14.99 32.81
CA PRO A 12 -31.17 13.93 33.79
C PRO A 12 -32.46 13.13 33.60
N GLY A 13 -32.34 11.79 33.46
CA GLY A 13 -33.46 10.91 33.17
C GLY A 13 -33.78 10.72 31.68
N SER A 14 -33.03 11.36 30.77
CA SER A 14 -33.13 11.11 29.34
C SER A 14 -32.84 9.64 29.01
N PRO A 15 -33.66 8.99 28.14
CA PRO A 15 -33.41 7.63 27.68
C PRO A 15 -32.12 7.48 26.87
N PHE A 16 -31.48 8.59 26.53
CA PHE A 16 -30.24 8.61 25.76
C PHE A 16 -28.98 8.89 26.62
N ALA A 17 -29.13 9.12 27.93
CA ALA A 17 -28.00 9.18 28.84
C ALA A 17 -27.37 7.75 28.96
N GLY A 18 -26.05 7.66 28.74
CA GLY A 18 -25.34 6.37 28.68
C GLY A 18 -25.53 5.59 27.36
N VAL A 19 -26.21 6.16 26.37
CA VAL A 19 -26.49 5.52 25.09
C VAL A 19 -25.59 6.13 23.99
N ARG A 20 -25.34 5.34 22.93
CA ARG A 20 -24.54 5.80 21.78
C ARG A 20 -25.24 6.91 21.01
N ALA A 21 -24.46 7.90 20.55
CA ALA A 21 -24.96 9.04 19.78
C ALA A 21 -25.69 8.67 18.50
N ASP A 22 -25.29 7.57 17.80
CA ASP A 22 -25.99 7.09 16.61
C ASP A 22 -27.46 6.68 16.88
N ARG A 23 -27.76 6.24 18.11
CA ARG A 23 -29.11 5.88 18.53
C ARG A 23 -30.01 7.11 18.71
N LEU A 24 -29.46 8.15 19.32
CA LEU A 24 -30.16 9.44 19.43
C LEU A 24 -30.43 10.03 18.03
N VAL A 25 -29.40 10.07 17.17
CA VAL A 25 -29.54 10.59 15.80
C VAL A 25 -30.54 9.79 14.98
N GLN A 26 -30.56 8.46 15.12
CA GLN A 26 -31.56 7.61 14.50
C GLN A 26 -32.98 7.96 15.00
N HIS A 27 -33.16 8.17 16.29
CA HIS A 27 -34.44 8.57 16.87
C HIS A 27 -34.92 9.93 16.35
N LEU A 28 -34.04 10.95 16.36
CA LEU A 28 -34.37 12.32 15.92
C LEU A 28 -34.73 12.38 14.43
N THR A 29 -34.06 11.58 13.59
CA THR A 29 -34.27 11.61 12.14
C THR A 29 -35.32 10.64 11.64
N GLY A 30 -35.71 9.63 12.44
CA GLY A 30 -36.53 8.50 12.00
C GLY A 30 -35.85 7.63 10.91
N GLY A 31 -34.57 7.88 10.64
CA GLY A 31 -33.82 7.24 9.58
C GLY A 31 -33.27 5.86 9.95
N SER A 32 -32.70 5.17 8.96
CA SER A 32 -31.99 3.90 9.21
C SER A 32 -30.68 4.13 10.00
N ARG A 33 -30.17 3.07 10.63
CA ARG A 33 -28.84 3.13 11.28
C ARG A 33 -27.73 3.58 10.34
N SER A 34 -27.78 3.13 9.08
CA SER A 34 -26.82 3.54 8.04
C SER A 34 -26.92 5.03 7.73
N PHE A 35 -28.13 5.58 7.67
CA PHE A 35 -28.36 7.02 7.48
C PHE A 35 -27.80 7.82 8.66
N ALA A 36 -28.13 7.42 9.89
CA ALA A 36 -27.62 8.08 11.10
C ALA A 36 -26.08 8.08 11.15
N THR A 37 -25.43 6.94 10.91
CA THR A 37 -23.96 6.86 10.82
C THR A 37 -23.41 7.76 9.71
N GLY A 38 -24.07 7.83 8.56
CA GLY A 38 -23.70 8.70 7.46
C GLY A 38 -23.69 10.19 7.83
N LEU A 39 -24.60 10.64 8.69
CA LEU A 39 -24.62 12.02 9.17
C LEU A 39 -23.37 12.39 9.97
N PHE A 40 -22.84 11.49 10.80
CA PHE A 40 -21.56 11.70 11.49
C PHE A 40 -20.39 11.80 10.49
N ASP A 41 -20.36 10.91 9.51
CA ASP A 41 -19.29 10.86 8.51
C ASP A 41 -19.29 12.07 7.55
N HIS A 42 -20.41 12.81 7.48
CA HIS A 42 -20.58 13.99 6.64
C HIS A 42 -20.62 15.30 7.44
N ASP A 43 -20.09 15.29 8.68
CA ASP A 43 -19.95 16.46 9.54
C ASP A 43 -21.27 17.15 9.87
N CYS A 44 -22.38 16.39 9.84
CA CYS A 44 -23.74 16.89 10.10
C CYS A 44 -24.13 16.86 11.57
N VAL A 45 -23.27 16.30 12.44
CA VAL A 45 -23.51 16.14 13.88
C VAL A 45 -22.47 16.94 14.66
N GLN A 46 -22.94 17.77 15.59
CA GLN A 46 -22.10 18.47 16.56
C GLN A 46 -22.45 17.97 17.96
N LEU A 47 -21.44 17.80 18.80
CA LEU A 47 -21.56 17.51 20.23
C LEU A 47 -20.85 18.62 21.00
N ASN A 48 -21.58 19.32 21.87
CA ASN A 48 -21.08 20.43 22.66
C ASN A 48 -20.42 21.55 21.82
N GLY A 49 -20.95 21.77 20.61
CA GLY A 49 -20.46 22.81 19.68
C GLY A 49 -19.36 22.36 18.72
N GLU A 50 -18.76 21.19 18.91
CA GLU A 50 -17.72 20.63 18.05
C GLU A 50 -18.28 19.52 17.13
N ILE A 51 -17.70 19.39 15.91
CA ILE A 51 -18.06 18.32 14.98
C ILE A 51 -17.69 16.96 15.59
N GLU A 52 -18.69 16.08 15.71
CA GLU A 52 -18.49 14.71 16.20
C GLU A 52 -18.60 13.72 15.04
N GLN A 53 -17.50 13.00 14.79
CA GLN A 53 -17.46 11.96 13.75
C GLN A 53 -17.58 10.54 14.30
N ASN A 54 -17.44 10.34 15.62
CA ASN A 54 -17.59 9.04 16.26
C ASN A 54 -19.06 8.74 16.58
N SER A 55 -19.73 8.05 15.66
CA SER A 55 -21.13 7.62 15.84
C SER A 55 -21.34 6.71 17.05
N GLY A 56 -20.26 6.06 17.55
CA GLY A 56 -20.26 5.22 18.75
C GLY A 56 -20.07 5.96 20.08
N ARG A 57 -19.86 7.27 20.06
CA ARG A 57 -19.71 8.11 21.26
C ARG A 57 -20.87 7.88 22.21
N VAL A 58 -20.60 7.57 23.47
CA VAL A 58 -21.61 7.45 24.53
C VAL A 58 -21.94 8.83 25.07
N LEU A 59 -23.22 9.17 25.10
CA LEU A 59 -23.70 10.46 25.55
C LEU A 59 -23.82 10.50 27.08
N SER A 60 -23.47 11.65 27.64
CA SER A 60 -23.57 11.94 29.08
C SER A 60 -24.67 12.96 29.35
N VAL A 61 -25.20 12.99 30.58
CA VAL A 61 -26.08 14.06 31.02
C VAL A 61 -25.35 15.41 30.88
N GLY A 62 -26.01 16.39 30.26
CA GLY A 62 -25.45 17.70 29.94
C GLY A 62 -24.92 17.84 28.51
N ASP A 63 -24.77 16.74 27.77
CA ASP A 63 -24.33 16.81 26.37
C ASP A 63 -25.40 17.48 25.49
N GLN A 64 -24.94 18.42 24.63
CA GLN A 64 -25.76 19.09 23.62
C GLN A 64 -25.44 18.52 22.25
N VAL A 65 -26.43 17.88 21.63
CA VAL A 65 -26.30 17.32 20.27
C VAL A 65 -27.05 18.22 19.30
N ARG A 66 -26.36 18.70 18.26
CA ARG A 66 -26.96 19.48 17.16
C ARG A 66 -26.80 18.71 15.86
N LEU A 67 -27.90 18.52 15.15
CA LEU A 67 -27.97 17.96 13.83
C LEU A 67 -28.25 19.06 12.79
N ARG A 68 -27.47 19.04 11.69
CA ARG A 68 -27.70 19.95 10.55
C ARG A 68 -27.47 19.21 9.24
N TYR A 69 -28.56 18.93 8.48
CA TYR A 69 -28.47 18.15 7.25
C TYR A 69 -29.52 18.58 6.22
N GLU A 70 -29.27 18.27 4.94
CA GLU A 70 -30.23 18.56 3.84
C GLU A 70 -31.28 17.46 3.76
N GLN A 71 -32.55 17.87 3.80
CA GLN A 71 -33.68 16.94 3.67
C GLN A 71 -33.72 16.32 2.27
N GLY A 72 -33.87 15.00 2.20
CA GLY A 72 -33.92 14.26 0.94
C GLY A 72 -32.56 13.93 0.33
N ARG A 73 -31.46 14.45 0.89
CA ARG A 73 -30.12 14.03 0.51
C ARG A 73 -29.80 12.67 1.11
N ARG A 74 -29.17 11.78 0.32
CA ARG A 74 -28.73 10.47 0.79
C ARG A 74 -27.38 10.61 1.53
N TYR A 75 -27.36 10.36 2.83
CA TYR A 75 -26.16 10.28 3.65
C TYR A 75 -25.81 8.81 3.86
N SER A 76 -24.84 8.33 3.11
CA SER A 76 -24.28 6.98 3.31
C SER A 76 -23.02 7.07 4.17
N PRO A 77 -22.76 6.11 5.07
CA PRO A 77 -21.52 6.11 5.83
C PRO A 77 -20.31 6.20 4.90
N ARG A 78 -19.41 7.16 5.19
CA ARG A 78 -18.09 7.20 4.56
C ARG A 78 -17.33 5.99 5.07
N ARG A 79 -16.74 5.21 4.18
CA ARG A 79 -15.90 4.09 4.60
C ARG A 79 -14.66 4.63 5.26
N ARG A 80 -14.54 4.43 6.58
CA ARG A 80 -13.35 4.82 7.33
C ARG A 80 -12.13 4.01 6.84
N PRO A 81 -10.91 4.62 6.87
CA PRO A 81 -9.66 3.93 6.50
C PRO A 81 -9.45 2.58 7.24
N GLU A 82 -9.87 2.46 8.50
CA GLU A 82 -9.78 1.22 9.30
C GLU A 82 -10.60 0.05 8.73
N GLN A 83 -11.75 0.30 8.10
CA GLN A 83 -12.51 -0.76 7.42
C GLN A 83 -11.88 -1.18 6.09
N GLN A 84 -10.98 -0.35 5.54
CA GLN A 84 -10.18 -0.70 4.36
C GLN A 84 -8.98 -1.57 4.73
N GLN A 85 -8.36 -1.39 5.91
CA GLN A 85 -7.20 -2.19 6.36
C GLN A 85 -7.53 -3.68 6.52
N ASN A 86 -8.75 -4.02 6.97
CA ASN A 86 -9.18 -5.43 7.11
C ASN A 86 -9.41 -6.17 5.79
N ARG A 87 -9.36 -5.49 4.63
CA ARG A 87 -9.55 -6.12 3.30
C ARG A 87 -8.25 -6.53 2.63
N GLY A 88 -7.10 -6.09 3.15
CA GLY A 88 -5.81 -6.29 2.53
C GLY A 88 -5.58 -5.43 1.27
N PHE A 89 -6.44 -4.44 1.01
CA PHE A 89 -6.23 -3.43 -0.02
C PHE A 89 -6.98 -2.12 0.27
N ARG A 90 -6.48 -1.02 -0.27
CA ARG A 90 -7.09 0.31 -0.28
C ARG A 90 -7.36 0.74 -1.72
N VAL A 91 -8.54 1.28 -2.01
CA VAL A 91 -8.83 1.90 -3.32
C VAL A 91 -8.16 3.28 -3.35
N VAL A 92 -7.34 3.51 -4.38
CA VAL A 92 -6.62 4.77 -4.63
C VAL A 92 -7.38 5.63 -5.62
N PHE A 93 -7.90 5.01 -6.68
CA PHE A 93 -8.69 5.65 -7.72
C PHE A 93 -9.72 4.68 -8.28
N GLU A 94 -10.89 5.18 -8.66
CA GLU A 94 -11.95 4.38 -9.28
C GLU A 94 -12.82 5.26 -10.15
N ASP A 95 -13.06 4.82 -11.40
CA ASP A 95 -14.05 5.39 -12.30
C ASP A 95 -14.89 4.30 -13.00
N ALA A 96 -15.49 4.60 -14.15
CA ALA A 96 -16.27 3.64 -14.91
C ALA A 96 -15.43 2.56 -15.61
N ASP A 97 -14.15 2.84 -15.90
CA ASP A 97 -13.30 2.06 -16.78
C ASP A 97 -12.20 1.28 -16.07
N LEU A 98 -11.65 1.84 -14.98
CA LEU A 98 -10.57 1.22 -14.25
C LEU A 98 -10.68 1.44 -12.73
N ILE A 99 -9.97 0.62 -11.97
CA ILE A 99 -9.78 0.79 -10.55
C ILE A 99 -8.30 0.58 -10.18
N VAL A 100 -7.71 1.54 -9.46
CA VAL A 100 -6.36 1.45 -8.92
C VAL A 100 -6.45 1.20 -7.42
N VAL A 101 -5.71 0.20 -6.98
CA VAL A 101 -5.68 -0.20 -5.57
C VAL A 101 -4.24 -0.29 -5.07
N GLU A 102 -4.08 -0.06 -3.79
CA GLU A 102 -2.88 -0.38 -3.03
C GLU A 102 -3.10 -1.69 -2.28
N LYS A 103 -2.31 -2.72 -2.61
CA LYS A 103 -2.38 -4.07 -2.04
C LYS A 103 -1.46 -4.18 -0.82
N SER A 104 -1.92 -4.80 0.27
CA SER A 104 -1.04 -5.22 1.36
C SER A 104 -0.13 -6.37 0.93
N ALA A 105 1.00 -6.53 1.62
CA ALA A 105 1.98 -7.57 1.30
C ALA A 105 1.43 -8.99 1.44
N GLU A 106 0.59 -9.24 2.44
CA GLU A 106 0.09 -10.58 2.78
C GLU A 106 -0.88 -11.16 1.75
N LEU A 107 -1.57 -10.27 1.00
CA LEU A 107 -2.61 -10.66 0.06
C LEU A 107 -2.01 -11.12 -1.27
N LEU A 108 -2.45 -12.28 -1.75
CA LEU A 108 -2.19 -12.73 -3.12
C LEU A 108 -2.99 -11.89 -4.13
N THR A 109 -2.40 -11.57 -5.27
CA THR A 109 -3.12 -10.86 -6.35
C THR A 109 -4.18 -11.76 -6.98
N VAL A 110 -3.80 -12.98 -7.35
CA VAL A 110 -4.65 -14.02 -7.97
C VAL A 110 -4.34 -15.37 -7.35
N PRO A 111 -5.24 -16.35 -7.42
CA PRO A 111 -4.95 -17.72 -6.98
C PRO A 111 -3.73 -18.29 -7.71
N THR A 112 -2.91 -19.08 -7.03
CA THR A 112 -1.75 -19.78 -7.64
C THR A 112 -2.17 -21.10 -8.28
N ASP A 113 -2.97 -21.90 -7.57
CA ASP A 113 -3.43 -23.21 -8.03
C ASP A 113 -4.96 -23.32 -8.09
N GLY A 114 -5.64 -22.16 -8.19
CA GLY A 114 -7.10 -22.06 -8.24
C GLY A 114 -7.82 -22.36 -6.92
N ARG A 115 -7.09 -22.50 -5.82
CA ARG A 115 -7.65 -22.95 -4.54
C ARG A 115 -7.69 -21.89 -3.43
N GLU A 116 -6.97 -20.75 -3.57
CA GLU A 116 -7.00 -19.69 -2.55
C GLU A 116 -8.21 -18.77 -2.75
N PRO A 117 -9.22 -18.87 -1.87
CA PRO A 117 -10.46 -18.10 -2.05
C PRO A 117 -10.29 -16.60 -1.72
N HIS A 118 -9.27 -16.24 -0.95
CA HIS A 118 -9.08 -14.89 -0.42
C HIS A 118 -7.94 -14.15 -1.13
N THR A 119 -8.08 -13.91 -2.43
CA THR A 119 -7.13 -13.12 -3.21
C THR A 119 -7.61 -11.69 -3.41
N LEU A 120 -6.71 -10.79 -3.86
CA LEU A 120 -7.08 -9.41 -4.16
C LEU A 120 -8.22 -9.35 -5.20
N ILE A 121 -8.11 -10.12 -6.29
CA ILE A 121 -9.14 -10.11 -7.34
C ILE A 121 -10.51 -10.59 -6.82
N SER A 122 -10.57 -11.59 -5.94
CA SER A 122 -11.81 -12.06 -5.35
C SER A 122 -12.42 -11.01 -4.41
N ARG A 123 -11.62 -10.42 -3.53
CA ARG A 123 -12.06 -9.37 -2.60
C ARG A 123 -12.45 -8.08 -3.31
N LEU A 124 -11.72 -7.71 -4.36
CA LEU A 124 -12.06 -6.56 -5.20
C LEU A 124 -13.36 -6.79 -5.98
N GLY A 125 -13.58 -8.01 -6.49
CA GLY A 125 -14.84 -8.41 -7.10
C GLY A 125 -16.03 -8.30 -6.13
N GLU A 126 -15.86 -8.68 -4.86
CA GLU A 126 -16.88 -8.46 -3.83
C GLU A 126 -17.12 -6.97 -3.55
N TYR A 127 -16.04 -6.19 -3.53
CA TYR A 127 -16.11 -4.75 -3.34
C TYR A 127 -16.95 -4.09 -4.42
N VAL A 128 -16.63 -4.31 -5.71
CA VAL A 128 -17.35 -3.65 -6.82
C VAL A 128 -18.79 -4.12 -6.95
N ARG A 129 -19.12 -5.38 -6.64
CA ARG A 129 -20.50 -5.87 -6.60
C ARG A 129 -21.39 -5.13 -5.59
N ARG A 130 -20.80 -4.62 -4.50
CA ARG A 130 -21.52 -3.89 -3.45
C ARG A 130 -21.58 -2.39 -3.69
N THR A 131 -20.68 -1.83 -4.50
CA THR A 131 -20.49 -0.37 -4.61
C THR A 131 -20.83 0.19 -5.95
N SER A 132 -21.01 -0.65 -6.99
CA SER A 132 -21.13 -0.21 -8.36
C SER A 132 -22.16 -1.02 -9.16
N ALA A 133 -22.71 -0.39 -10.20
CA ALA A 133 -23.51 -1.07 -11.21
C ALA A 133 -22.66 -2.01 -12.10
N ILE A 134 -21.40 -1.66 -12.35
CA ILE A 134 -20.42 -2.53 -13.03
C ILE A 134 -19.85 -3.49 -11.98
N ARG A 135 -20.18 -4.77 -12.12
CA ARG A 135 -19.96 -5.79 -11.08
C ARG A 135 -18.73 -6.67 -11.29
N SER A 136 -17.92 -6.38 -12.31
CA SER A 136 -16.72 -7.16 -12.64
C SER A 136 -15.44 -6.36 -12.50
N VAL A 137 -14.35 -7.07 -12.30
CA VAL A 137 -12.97 -6.56 -12.39
C VAL A 137 -12.15 -7.55 -13.18
N HIS A 138 -11.28 -7.03 -14.03
CA HIS A 138 -10.43 -7.80 -14.92
C HIS A 138 -8.96 -7.53 -14.61
N LEU A 139 -8.20 -8.61 -14.50
CA LEU A 139 -6.78 -8.53 -14.20
C LEU A 139 -6.00 -7.87 -15.34
N VAL A 140 -5.14 -6.91 -15.01
CA VAL A 140 -4.19 -6.30 -15.95
C VAL A 140 -2.77 -6.81 -15.68
N HIS A 141 -2.30 -6.69 -14.46
CA HIS A 141 -0.99 -7.17 -14.01
C HIS A 141 -1.06 -7.66 -12.56
N ARG A 142 0.06 -8.15 -12.05
CA ARG A 142 0.12 -8.72 -10.71
C ARG A 142 1.36 -8.29 -9.94
N LEU A 143 1.23 -8.29 -8.62
CA LEU A 143 2.35 -8.28 -7.66
C LEU A 143 2.48 -9.65 -7.00
N ASP A 144 3.70 -10.02 -6.64
CA ASP A 144 3.98 -11.25 -5.92
C ASP A 144 3.38 -11.23 -4.50
N ARG A 145 3.20 -12.41 -3.91
CA ARG A 145 2.97 -12.53 -2.48
C ARG A 145 4.15 -11.93 -1.72
N GLY A 146 3.89 -11.22 -0.66
CA GLY A 146 4.91 -10.50 0.12
C GLY A 146 5.25 -9.10 -0.43
N VAL A 147 4.84 -8.74 -1.64
CA VAL A 147 5.00 -7.39 -2.22
C VAL A 147 3.75 -6.58 -2.00
N SER A 148 3.88 -5.33 -1.54
CA SER A 148 2.79 -4.37 -1.40
C SER A 148 2.83 -3.29 -2.48
N GLY A 149 1.78 -2.46 -2.57
CA GLY A 149 1.74 -1.27 -3.42
C GLY A 149 0.70 -1.33 -4.53
N LEU A 150 0.90 -0.48 -5.53
CA LEU A 150 -0.09 -0.12 -6.53
C LEU A 150 -0.32 -1.19 -7.59
N LEU A 151 -1.61 -1.45 -7.88
CA LEU A 151 -2.08 -2.25 -9.01
C LEU A 151 -3.27 -1.58 -9.67
N VAL A 152 -3.42 -1.79 -10.99
CA VAL A 152 -4.60 -1.41 -11.78
C VAL A 152 -5.36 -2.64 -12.24
N PHE A 153 -6.68 -2.51 -12.29
CA PHE A 153 -7.63 -3.49 -12.87
C PHE A 153 -8.56 -2.76 -13.82
N GLY A 154 -8.96 -3.41 -14.92
CA GLY A 154 -10.04 -2.93 -15.76
C GLY A 154 -11.40 -3.23 -15.12
N ARG A 155 -12.36 -2.34 -15.30
CA ARG A 155 -13.75 -2.55 -14.88
C ARG A 155 -14.60 -3.20 -15.97
N THR A 156 -14.14 -3.11 -17.22
CA THR A 156 -14.65 -3.88 -18.34
C THR A 156 -13.52 -4.69 -18.97
N ARG A 157 -13.88 -5.67 -19.78
CA ARG A 157 -12.91 -6.51 -20.48
C ARG A 157 -12.08 -5.69 -21.46
N GLU A 158 -12.72 -4.81 -22.22
CA GLU A 158 -12.10 -3.94 -23.21
C GLU A 158 -11.07 -3.01 -22.57
N CYS A 159 -11.42 -2.42 -21.43
CA CYS A 159 -10.49 -1.56 -20.68
C CYS A 159 -9.30 -2.34 -20.13
N ALA A 160 -9.50 -3.58 -19.68
CA ALA A 160 -8.40 -4.43 -19.23
C ALA A 160 -7.49 -4.85 -20.38
N GLU A 161 -8.03 -5.20 -21.55
CA GLU A 161 -7.28 -5.54 -22.75
C GLU A 161 -6.44 -4.35 -23.25
N GLU A 162 -7.00 -3.14 -23.25
CA GLU A 162 -6.26 -1.92 -23.58
C GLU A 162 -5.12 -1.65 -22.59
N LEU A 163 -5.38 -1.75 -21.30
CA LEU A 163 -4.33 -1.61 -20.28
C LEU A 163 -3.26 -2.70 -20.46
N GLN A 164 -3.64 -3.96 -20.68
CA GLN A 164 -2.68 -5.05 -20.94
C GLN A 164 -1.81 -4.75 -22.19
N ARG A 165 -2.39 -4.15 -23.24
CA ARG A 165 -1.65 -3.71 -24.43
C ARG A 165 -0.60 -2.67 -24.06
N GLN A 166 -0.95 -1.65 -23.24
CA GLN A 166 0.02 -0.66 -22.75
C GLN A 166 1.17 -1.35 -21.98
N PHE A 167 0.89 -2.33 -21.13
CA PHE A 167 1.91 -3.10 -20.41
C PHE A 167 2.80 -3.90 -21.37
N ALA A 168 2.23 -4.52 -22.41
CA ALA A 168 2.99 -5.23 -23.45
C ALA A 168 3.90 -4.31 -24.24
N GLU A 169 3.44 -3.09 -24.55
CA GLU A 169 4.18 -2.02 -25.22
C GLU A 169 5.16 -1.28 -24.30
N ARG A 170 5.25 -1.66 -23.00
CA ARG A 170 6.12 -1.06 -21.96
C ARG A 170 5.88 0.42 -21.71
N LYS A 171 4.67 0.91 -21.96
CA LYS A 171 4.29 2.31 -21.74
C LYS A 171 4.14 2.67 -20.24
N PRO A 172 3.53 1.81 -19.37
CA PRO A 172 3.34 2.15 -17.97
C PRO A 172 4.64 2.36 -17.23
N GLU A 173 4.74 3.48 -16.54
CA GLU A 173 5.84 3.78 -15.62
C GLU A 173 5.58 3.08 -14.28
N ARG A 174 6.49 2.18 -13.88
CA ARG A 174 6.37 1.40 -12.64
C ARG A 174 7.62 1.57 -11.83
N ARG A 175 7.47 2.17 -10.64
CA ARG A 175 8.58 2.30 -9.69
C ARG A 175 8.29 1.49 -8.43
N TYR A 176 9.37 0.99 -7.88
CA TYR A 176 9.36 0.20 -6.65
C TYR A 176 10.43 0.72 -5.71
N ASP A 177 10.18 0.59 -4.42
CA ASP A 177 11.18 0.72 -3.39
C ASP A 177 11.53 -0.67 -2.86
N ALA A 178 12.83 -0.96 -2.75
CA ALA A 178 13.32 -2.24 -2.23
C ALA A 178 14.42 -2.01 -1.20
N LEU A 179 14.42 -2.84 -0.13
CA LEU A 179 15.54 -2.94 0.78
C LEU A 179 16.30 -4.22 0.44
N THR A 180 17.59 -4.08 0.16
CA THR A 180 18.47 -5.17 -0.27
C THR A 180 19.61 -5.39 0.70
N ALA A 181 20.08 -6.63 0.78
CA ALA A 181 21.24 -6.99 1.59
C ALA A 181 22.54 -6.44 1.01
N GLY A 182 23.44 -6.02 1.89
CA GLY A 182 24.76 -5.52 1.54
C GLY A 182 24.73 -4.10 0.96
N SER A 183 25.93 -3.61 0.60
CA SER A 183 26.13 -2.30 -0.01
C SER A 183 26.18 -2.42 -1.53
N VAL A 184 25.13 -1.97 -2.22
CA VAL A 184 25.15 -1.81 -3.68
C VAL A 184 26.11 -0.68 -4.02
N LEU A 185 27.23 -0.97 -4.65
CA LEU A 185 28.34 -0.01 -4.83
C LEU A 185 28.01 1.10 -5.85
N GLN A 186 27.36 0.75 -6.95
CA GLN A 186 27.02 1.70 -8.00
C GLN A 186 25.75 2.48 -7.61
N ASP A 187 25.78 3.81 -7.75
CA ASP A 187 24.64 4.67 -7.41
C ASP A 187 23.42 4.42 -8.30
N ARG A 188 23.65 3.98 -9.53
CA ARG A 188 22.62 3.59 -10.49
C ARG A 188 23.12 2.50 -11.41
N GLY A 189 22.21 1.69 -11.92
CA GLY A 189 22.58 0.62 -12.85
C GLY A 189 21.38 0.05 -13.57
N THR A 190 21.67 -0.86 -14.47
CA THR A 190 20.66 -1.60 -15.24
C THR A 190 21.00 -3.07 -15.25
N PHE A 191 20.08 -3.89 -14.78
CA PHE A 191 20.11 -5.33 -14.99
C PHE A 191 19.41 -5.68 -16.30
N ARG A 192 20.08 -6.43 -17.16
CA ARG A 192 19.54 -6.96 -18.40
C ARG A 192 19.88 -8.42 -18.50
N SER A 193 18.87 -9.28 -18.49
CA SER A 193 19.02 -10.73 -18.57
C SER A 193 17.79 -11.36 -19.23
N TYR A 194 17.87 -12.65 -19.56
CA TYR A 194 16.72 -13.43 -19.97
C TYR A 194 16.33 -14.37 -18.82
N LEU A 195 15.07 -14.34 -18.39
CA LEU A 195 14.62 -15.12 -17.26
C LEU A 195 13.88 -16.37 -17.71
N ALA A 196 14.42 -17.55 -17.36
CA ALA A 196 13.80 -18.86 -17.54
C ALA A 196 13.06 -19.31 -16.27
N THR A 197 12.22 -20.33 -16.41
CA THR A 197 11.52 -20.97 -15.29
C THR A 197 12.09 -22.37 -15.07
N GLY A 198 12.60 -22.63 -13.86
CA GLY A 198 13.10 -23.93 -13.45
C GLY A 198 12.00 -24.89 -13.00
N LYS A 199 12.40 -26.15 -12.73
CA LYS A 199 11.50 -27.26 -12.32
C LYS A 199 10.66 -26.91 -11.07
N ASN A 200 11.22 -26.12 -10.12
CA ASN A 200 10.54 -25.70 -8.89
C ASN A 200 9.79 -24.36 -9.04
N LEU A 201 9.42 -23.98 -10.27
CA LEU A 201 8.81 -22.71 -10.57
C LEU A 201 9.65 -21.48 -10.14
N GLY A 202 10.91 -21.67 -9.77
CA GLY A 202 11.89 -20.61 -9.55
C GLY A 202 12.27 -19.97 -10.87
N ARG A 203 12.57 -18.67 -10.86
CA ARG A 203 13.12 -17.96 -12.02
C ARG A 203 14.64 -17.86 -11.87
N TYR A 204 15.36 -17.86 -12.97
CA TYR A 204 16.81 -17.66 -13.01
C TYR A 204 17.22 -17.07 -14.36
N SER A 205 18.36 -16.38 -14.38
CA SER A 205 18.89 -15.80 -15.62
C SER A 205 19.53 -16.86 -16.52
N VAL A 206 19.28 -16.75 -17.81
CA VAL A 206 19.94 -17.52 -18.88
C VAL A 206 20.62 -16.56 -19.86
N ARG A 207 21.61 -17.06 -20.60
CA ARG A 207 22.38 -16.24 -21.55
C ARG A 207 21.63 -16.06 -22.88
N ASP A 208 20.95 -17.13 -23.32
CA ASP A 208 20.36 -17.19 -24.63
C ASP A 208 18.92 -16.65 -24.63
N ALA A 209 18.61 -15.81 -25.59
CA ALA A 209 17.28 -15.23 -25.76
C ALA A 209 16.18 -16.28 -25.97
N ASP A 210 16.51 -17.38 -26.64
CA ASP A 210 15.58 -18.46 -26.97
C ASP A 210 15.18 -19.29 -25.73
N GLN A 211 15.95 -19.19 -24.63
CA GLN A 211 15.73 -19.96 -23.41
C GLN A 211 14.99 -19.17 -22.32
N GLY A 212 14.77 -17.87 -22.51
CA GLY A 212 14.17 -17.02 -21.50
C GLY A 212 13.50 -15.77 -22.03
N GLU A 213 12.77 -15.11 -21.16
CA GLU A 213 12.07 -13.86 -21.44
C GLU A 213 12.95 -12.66 -21.06
N LEU A 214 13.10 -11.68 -21.95
CA LEU A 214 13.85 -10.46 -21.69
C LEU A 214 13.34 -9.75 -20.43
N ALA A 215 14.25 -9.42 -19.51
CA ALA A 215 14.05 -8.72 -18.26
C ALA A 215 15.01 -7.55 -18.13
N ILE A 216 14.48 -6.32 -18.06
CA ILE A 216 15.24 -5.08 -17.93
C ILE A 216 14.75 -4.33 -16.71
N THR A 217 15.66 -4.09 -15.77
CA THR A 217 15.41 -3.41 -14.49
C THR A 217 16.45 -2.31 -14.31
N HIS A 218 16.00 -1.06 -14.21
CA HIS A 218 16.83 0.06 -13.82
C HIS A 218 16.76 0.29 -12.33
N TYR A 219 17.84 0.67 -11.69
CA TYR A 219 17.84 1.03 -10.28
C TYR A 219 18.65 2.27 -10.00
N GLN A 220 18.27 2.95 -8.93
CA GLN A 220 19.02 4.03 -8.30
C GLN A 220 19.08 3.80 -6.79
N VAL A 221 20.28 3.94 -6.21
CA VAL A 221 20.44 3.88 -4.77
C VAL A 221 19.87 5.14 -4.14
N ALA A 222 18.88 4.96 -3.25
CA ALA A 222 18.29 6.03 -2.46
C ALA A 222 19.07 6.27 -1.16
N ALA A 223 19.53 5.19 -0.52
CA ALA A 223 20.35 5.28 0.68
C ALA A 223 21.18 4.00 0.89
N ARG A 224 22.38 4.15 1.44
CA ARG A 224 23.21 3.06 1.94
C ARG A 224 23.31 3.17 3.45
N ILE A 225 22.96 2.11 4.13
CA ILE A 225 23.16 1.96 5.57
C ILE A 225 24.35 1.01 5.73
N PRO A 226 25.53 1.53 6.15
CA PRO A 226 26.71 0.69 6.33
C PRO A 226 26.51 -0.32 7.46
N GLU A 227 27.33 -1.35 7.47
CA GLU A 227 27.38 -2.30 8.58
C GLU A 227 27.61 -1.58 9.90
N GLY A 228 26.84 -1.96 10.92
CA GLY A 228 26.88 -1.37 12.24
C GLY A 228 26.48 -2.37 13.33
N PRO A 229 26.42 -1.90 14.59
CA PRO A 229 26.12 -2.77 15.73
C PRO A 229 24.78 -3.49 15.66
N ARG A 230 23.84 -2.95 14.89
CA ARG A 230 22.45 -3.46 14.80
C ARG A 230 22.18 -4.33 13.59
N SER A 231 22.98 -4.22 12.53
CA SER A 231 22.72 -4.93 11.27
C SER A 231 23.96 -4.96 10.38
N PRO A 232 24.17 -6.01 9.58
CA PRO A 232 24.97 -5.93 8.37
C PRO A 232 24.49 -4.80 7.46
N ALA A 233 25.28 -4.44 6.46
CA ALA A 233 24.95 -3.37 5.52
C ALA A 233 23.61 -3.65 4.79
N VAL A 234 22.84 -2.59 4.58
CA VAL A 234 21.56 -2.60 3.86
C VAL A 234 21.54 -1.45 2.85
N THR A 235 21.01 -1.68 1.68
CA THR A 235 20.79 -0.63 0.67
C THR A 235 19.30 -0.45 0.38
N HIS A 236 18.81 0.78 0.46
CA HIS A 236 17.51 1.18 -0.09
C HIS A 236 17.70 1.56 -1.55
N VAL A 237 17.02 0.88 -2.44
CA VAL A 237 17.04 1.14 -3.88
C VAL A 237 15.67 1.49 -4.40
N GLN A 238 15.62 2.48 -5.29
CA GLN A 238 14.48 2.75 -6.14
C GLN A 238 14.68 2.01 -7.46
N VAL A 239 13.65 1.30 -7.87
CA VAL A 239 13.70 0.41 -9.04
C VAL A 239 12.65 0.84 -10.04
N GLN A 240 13.02 0.94 -11.31
CA GLN A 240 12.12 1.18 -12.43
C GLN A 240 12.12 -0.04 -13.35
N LEU A 241 10.93 -0.56 -13.66
CA LEU A 241 10.77 -1.70 -14.54
C LEU A 241 10.44 -1.27 -15.97
N GLU A 242 11.29 -1.65 -16.93
CA GLU A 242 10.95 -1.62 -18.35
C GLU A 242 10.12 -2.84 -18.75
N THR A 243 10.45 -4.01 -18.24
CA THR A 243 9.72 -5.26 -18.41
C THR A 243 9.08 -5.68 -17.07
N GLY A 244 8.10 -6.60 -17.09
CA GLY A 244 7.41 -7.05 -15.87
C GLY A 244 7.35 -8.58 -15.77
N ARG A 245 8.51 -9.26 -15.70
CA ARG A 245 8.56 -10.73 -15.58
C ARG A 245 8.35 -11.15 -14.13
N ARG A 246 7.81 -12.37 -13.94
CA ARG A 246 7.60 -12.91 -12.59
C ARG A 246 8.91 -12.94 -11.80
N ASN A 247 8.89 -12.42 -10.57
CA ASN A 247 10.03 -12.32 -9.64
C ASN A 247 11.24 -11.53 -10.18
N GLN A 248 11.09 -10.70 -11.20
CA GLN A 248 12.19 -10.06 -11.94
C GLN A 248 13.17 -9.33 -11.03
N ILE A 249 12.68 -8.39 -10.20
CA ILE A 249 13.52 -7.62 -9.26
C ILE A 249 14.25 -8.56 -8.31
N ARG A 250 13.54 -9.53 -7.76
CA ARG A 250 14.03 -10.48 -6.77
C ARG A 250 15.21 -11.31 -7.29
N VAL A 251 15.03 -11.87 -8.50
CA VAL A 251 16.08 -12.70 -9.15
C VAL A 251 17.30 -11.87 -9.46
N GLN A 252 17.14 -10.74 -10.16
CA GLN A 252 18.25 -9.94 -10.65
C GLN A 252 19.08 -9.34 -9.50
N PHE A 253 18.43 -8.84 -8.44
CA PHE A 253 19.16 -8.37 -7.26
C PHE A 253 19.85 -9.50 -6.49
N ALA A 254 19.23 -10.68 -6.37
CA ALA A 254 19.84 -11.83 -5.73
C ALA A 254 21.06 -12.36 -6.50
N GLU A 255 20.99 -12.44 -7.83
CA GLU A 255 22.09 -12.84 -8.69
C GLU A 255 23.26 -11.81 -8.67
N ALA A 256 22.93 -10.54 -8.45
CA ALA A 256 23.93 -9.48 -8.22
C ALA A 256 24.56 -9.50 -6.81
N GLY A 257 24.14 -10.45 -5.93
CA GLY A 257 24.65 -10.55 -4.56
C GLY A 257 23.94 -9.65 -3.54
N HIS A 258 22.82 -9.01 -3.94
CA HIS A 258 22.06 -8.07 -3.11
C HIS A 258 20.58 -8.47 -3.02
N PRO A 259 20.22 -9.67 -2.47
CA PRO A 259 18.82 -10.10 -2.43
C PRO A 259 17.93 -9.11 -1.67
N VAL A 260 16.67 -9.06 -2.07
CA VAL A 260 15.64 -8.31 -1.34
C VAL A 260 15.45 -8.94 0.05
N LEU A 261 15.38 -8.12 1.09
CA LEU A 261 15.15 -8.62 2.45
C LEU A 261 13.81 -9.34 2.56
N GLY A 262 13.80 -10.45 3.28
CA GLY A 262 12.61 -11.29 3.43
C GLY A 262 12.37 -12.24 2.24
N ASP A 263 13.32 -12.37 1.32
CA ASP A 263 13.21 -13.31 0.21
C ASP A 263 13.78 -14.69 0.56
N ASP A 264 12.90 -15.61 0.96
CA ASP A 264 13.28 -16.96 1.33
C ASP A 264 13.62 -17.87 0.11
N ARG A 265 13.39 -17.39 -1.11
CA ARG A 265 13.63 -18.15 -2.33
C ARG A 265 14.97 -17.85 -2.99
N TYR A 266 15.35 -16.56 -3.01
CA TYR A 266 16.52 -16.11 -3.76
C TYR A 266 17.60 -15.60 -2.81
N ARG A 267 18.66 -16.41 -2.62
CA ARG A 267 19.83 -16.14 -1.76
C ARG A 267 19.48 -15.72 -0.33
N PRO A 268 18.66 -16.51 0.41
CA PRO A 268 18.33 -16.20 1.80
C PRO A 268 19.56 -16.16 2.72
N ASP A 269 20.62 -16.86 2.35
CA ASP A 269 21.91 -16.89 3.04
C ASP A 269 22.52 -15.49 3.21
N LEU A 270 22.34 -14.59 2.24
CA LEU A 270 22.95 -13.26 2.24
C LEU A 270 22.24 -12.25 3.14
N TRP A 271 20.97 -12.48 3.52
CA TRP A 271 20.27 -11.55 4.40
C TRP A 271 19.90 -12.14 5.77
N SER A 272 20.17 -13.42 6.02
CA SER A 272 19.76 -14.13 7.25
C SER A 272 20.25 -13.49 8.55
N ARG A 273 21.36 -12.73 8.52
CA ARG A 273 21.93 -11.99 9.66
C ARG A 273 21.33 -10.58 9.82
N ILE A 274 20.53 -10.11 8.88
CA ILE A 274 19.89 -8.81 8.93
C ILE A 274 18.59 -8.96 9.75
N PRO A 275 18.33 -8.12 10.78
CA PRO A 275 17.18 -8.28 11.68
C PRO A 275 15.86 -7.81 11.06
N TRP A 276 15.57 -8.28 9.84
CA TRP A 276 14.30 -8.04 9.15
C TRP A 276 13.23 -8.95 9.74
N GLN A 277 12.35 -8.39 10.58
CA GLN A 277 11.31 -9.13 11.30
C GLN A 277 10.01 -9.38 10.50
N PRO A 278 9.56 -8.46 9.61
CA PRO A 278 8.30 -8.64 8.89
C PRO A 278 8.31 -9.91 8.04
N LYS A 279 7.22 -10.69 8.12
CA LYS A 279 7.01 -11.90 7.28
C LYS A 279 6.60 -11.51 5.86
N ARG A 280 7.37 -10.63 5.21
CA ARG A 280 7.11 -10.12 3.87
C ARG A 280 8.43 -9.78 3.15
N LEU A 281 8.35 -9.61 1.85
CA LEU A 281 9.42 -9.02 1.07
C LEU A 281 9.53 -7.51 1.36
N ALA A 282 10.73 -7.01 1.53
CA ALA A 282 10.99 -5.58 1.61
C ALA A 282 10.95 -4.95 0.21
N LEU A 283 9.81 -5.10 -0.46
CA LEU A 283 9.55 -4.64 -1.82
C LEU A 283 8.15 -4.03 -1.90
N HIS A 284 8.06 -2.82 -2.45
CA HIS A 284 6.84 -2.03 -2.52
C HIS A 284 6.71 -1.34 -3.88
N ALA A 285 5.58 -1.52 -4.57
CA ALA A 285 5.25 -0.81 -5.80
C ALA A 285 4.78 0.61 -5.46
N SER A 286 5.72 1.57 -5.46
CA SER A 286 5.52 2.92 -4.95
C SER A 286 4.93 3.90 -5.96
N SER A 287 5.08 3.68 -7.27
CA SER A 287 4.37 4.50 -8.25
C SER A 287 3.90 3.72 -9.47
N LEU A 288 2.82 4.21 -10.06
CA LEU A 288 2.20 3.67 -11.27
C LEU A 288 1.73 4.82 -12.16
N GLY A 289 2.36 4.99 -13.32
CA GLY A 289 1.93 5.89 -14.40
C GLY A 289 1.39 5.08 -15.58
N LEU A 290 0.26 5.50 -16.16
CA LEU A 290 -0.37 4.87 -17.31
C LEU A 290 -1.29 5.86 -18.05
N GLU A 291 -1.74 5.51 -19.24
CA GLU A 291 -2.78 6.24 -19.96
C GLU A 291 -4.16 5.65 -19.64
N HIS A 292 -5.14 6.51 -19.40
CA HIS A 292 -6.53 6.07 -19.19
C HIS A 292 -7.05 5.31 -20.42
N PRO A 293 -7.59 4.09 -20.29
CA PRO A 293 -7.84 3.19 -21.44
C PRO A 293 -8.89 3.71 -22.43
N ARG A 294 -9.80 4.61 -21.99
CA ARG A 294 -10.83 5.18 -22.86
C ARG A 294 -10.47 6.57 -23.37
N THR A 295 -9.90 7.41 -22.52
CA THR A 295 -9.68 8.84 -22.85
C THR A 295 -8.27 9.16 -23.32
N GLY A 296 -7.30 8.26 -23.09
CA GLY A 296 -5.87 8.51 -23.35
C GLY A 296 -5.23 9.51 -22.38
N ALA A 297 -5.95 10.04 -21.40
CA ALA A 297 -5.41 10.99 -20.44
C ALA A 297 -4.33 10.32 -19.56
N PRO A 298 -3.20 11.01 -19.29
CA PRO A 298 -2.16 10.48 -18.41
C PRO A 298 -2.68 10.42 -16.98
N LEU A 299 -2.45 9.29 -16.33
CA LEU A 299 -2.74 9.05 -14.92
C LEU A 299 -1.45 8.68 -14.20
N PHE A 300 -1.26 9.25 -13.01
CA PHE A 300 -0.11 8.95 -12.16
C PHE A 300 -0.54 8.81 -10.70
N PHE A 301 -0.07 7.73 -10.06
CA PHE A 301 -0.42 7.38 -8.69
C PHE A 301 0.84 7.10 -7.89
N GLU A 302 0.83 7.49 -6.62
CA GLU A 302 1.91 7.23 -5.68
C GLU A 302 1.37 6.56 -4.41
N SER A 303 2.20 5.72 -3.82
CA SER A 303 1.98 5.05 -2.54
C SER A 303 3.21 5.25 -1.66
N ALA A 304 2.99 5.75 -0.46
CA ALA A 304 4.06 5.99 0.50
C ALA A 304 4.74 4.69 0.93
N LEU A 305 6.03 4.78 1.24
CA LEU A 305 6.79 3.65 1.77
C LEU A 305 6.13 3.10 3.04
N PRO A 306 5.75 1.82 3.09
CA PRO A 306 5.12 1.21 4.26
C PRO A 306 5.95 1.36 5.54
N GLU A 307 5.26 1.47 6.67
CA GLU A 307 5.90 1.70 7.98
C GLU A 307 6.91 0.59 8.34
N GLU A 308 6.67 -0.65 7.92
CA GLU A 308 7.60 -1.75 8.14
C GLU A 308 8.96 -1.50 7.45
N LEU A 309 8.95 -0.91 6.24
CA LEU A 309 10.17 -0.59 5.50
C LEU A 309 10.81 0.69 6.04
N SER A 310 10.03 1.76 6.20
CA SER A 310 10.53 3.05 6.69
C SER A 310 11.00 2.96 8.15
N GLY A 311 10.27 2.24 9.00
CA GLY A 311 10.64 1.97 10.39
C GLY A 311 11.93 1.16 10.50
N PHE A 312 12.08 0.13 9.66
CA PHE A 312 13.31 -0.65 9.61
C PHE A 312 14.52 0.21 9.20
N LEU A 313 14.38 1.06 8.17
CA LEU A 313 15.46 1.99 7.76
C LEU A 313 15.84 2.93 8.89
N ARG A 314 14.88 3.45 9.65
CA ARG A 314 15.17 4.27 10.83
C ARG A 314 15.91 3.47 11.91
N TYR A 315 15.44 2.26 12.20
CA TYR A 315 16.04 1.38 13.21
C TYR A 315 17.51 1.08 12.92
N VAL A 316 17.85 0.65 11.69
CA VAL A 316 19.25 0.34 11.31
C VAL A 316 20.09 1.61 11.13
N GLY A 317 19.51 2.71 10.65
CA GLY A 317 20.20 4.00 10.42
C GLY A 317 20.59 4.73 11.70
N THR A 318 19.85 4.61 12.80
CA THR A 318 20.20 5.26 14.09
C THR A 318 21.46 4.67 14.72
N GLY A 319 21.78 3.41 14.46
CA GLY A 319 23.01 2.78 14.94
C GLY A 319 24.31 3.37 14.36
N VAL A 320 24.22 3.98 13.16
CA VAL A 320 25.38 4.58 12.47
C VAL A 320 25.76 5.95 13.08
N ARG A 321 24.77 6.72 13.55
CA ARG A 321 25.01 8.06 14.15
C ARG A 321 25.70 7.98 15.51
N GLU A 322 25.46 6.95 16.31
CA GLU A 322 26.11 6.75 17.61
C GLU A 322 27.59 6.33 17.47
N GLY A 323 27.94 5.54 16.45
CA GLY A 323 29.31 5.11 16.19
C GLY A 323 30.24 6.23 15.71
N GLN A 324 29.74 7.26 15.05
CA GLN A 324 30.54 8.40 14.59
C GLN A 324 30.77 9.45 15.67
N ARG A 325 29.98 9.52 16.74
CA ARG A 325 30.20 10.43 17.87
C ARG A 325 31.25 9.92 18.85
N GLY A 326 31.66 8.66 18.79
CA GLY A 326 32.64 8.04 19.69
C GLY A 326 34.10 8.21 19.30
N ARG A 327 34.43 8.70 18.09
CA ARG A 327 35.79 8.99 17.65
C ARG A 327 36.06 10.49 17.65
N LYS A 328 36.03 11.12 18.82
CA LYS A 328 36.75 12.38 19.04
C LYS A 328 38.19 12.04 19.39
N SER A 329 39.07 12.48 18.52
CA SER A 329 40.52 12.54 18.69
C SER A 329 40.91 13.02 20.09
N GLY A 330 41.65 12.19 20.82
CA GLY A 330 42.39 12.64 21.99
C GLY A 330 43.48 13.66 21.56
N PRO A 331 43.87 14.58 22.45
CA PRO A 331 44.82 15.63 22.12
C PRO A 331 46.21 15.02 21.84
N ALA A 332 46.86 15.53 20.79
CA ALA A 332 48.24 15.26 20.48
C ALA A 332 49.08 15.83 21.61
N GLU A 333 49.75 14.98 22.41
CA GLU A 333 50.83 15.37 23.29
C GLU A 333 52.04 15.81 22.44
N SER A 334 52.37 17.08 22.62
CA SER A 334 53.63 17.63 22.18
C SER A 334 54.76 17.05 23.01
N ALA A 335 55.65 16.28 22.41
CA ALA A 335 56.97 16.00 22.96
C ALA A 335 57.98 16.70 22.07
N GLY A 336 58.55 17.77 22.61
CA GLY A 336 59.76 18.33 22.11
C GLY A 336 60.99 17.43 22.49
N PHE A 337 61.88 17.32 21.56
CA PHE A 337 63.31 17.41 21.55
C PHE A 337 63.80 16.93 20.18
#